data_f005b6c7186c933767c8fb76f5703290
#
_entry.id   f005b6c7186c933767c8fb76f5703290
#
_cell.length_a   1.000
_cell.length_b   1.000
_cell.length_c   1.000
_cell.angle_alpha   90.00
_cell.angle_beta   90.00
_cell.angle_gamma   90.00
#
_symmetry.space_group_name_H-M   'P 1'
#
loop_
_entity.id
_entity.type
_entity.pdbx_description
1 polymer ?
#
loop_
_entity_poly.entity_id
_entity_poly.type
_entity_poly.pdbx_seq_one_letter_code
_entity_poly.pdbx_strand_id
1 'polypeptide(L)'
;MVETGFAKSYDDTEIYYSFQNNKSPKTLVFSYGVTCGMYHLKYQDAYFKKNHSIVQYDYRGHNNSKLPSNLENLSVEGCAYDLKAVLDKLGLKKVILIGHSMGVAVNLKFYELFPDMVCAQVFMCGGITNPFDIMFYTDTTKVIFELLKMAYLKWPGESEKIWKNVPTSLSHAFISLVGHNRMLAQKKDILIYVEGIKNHPLEMILHMLQDYSKFNGEEICKKITYPVLIIGGQYDLITPLKHIHHIHKLVKTSELFVMPQGSHVSQWDMPEVINLRIEKFLKAL
;
A
#
# COMPACT_ATOMS: atom_id res chain seq x y z
N MET A 1 -21.57 -11.99 -5.35
CA MET A 1 -20.83 -12.50 -6.54
C MET A 1 -19.58 -11.63 -6.67
N VAL A 2 -18.43 -12.24 -6.95
CA VAL A 2 -17.18 -11.49 -7.18
C VAL A 2 -17.01 -11.33 -8.68
N GLU A 3 -16.85 -10.11 -9.14
CA GLU A 3 -16.50 -9.75 -10.51
C GLU A 3 -14.98 -9.52 -10.58
N THR A 4 -14.33 -10.04 -11.60
CA THR A 4 -12.92 -9.77 -11.89
C THR A 4 -12.77 -9.33 -13.34
N GLY A 5 -11.78 -8.51 -13.64
CA GLY A 5 -11.55 -8.04 -15.00
C GLY A 5 -10.36 -7.09 -15.10
N PHE A 6 -10.28 -6.43 -16.23
CA PHE A 6 -9.25 -5.41 -16.50
C PHE A 6 -9.90 -4.07 -16.83
N ALA A 7 -9.34 -3.01 -16.28
CA ALA A 7 -9.64 -1.64 -16.65
C ALA A 7 -8.44 -1.08 -17.43
N LYS A 8 -8.70 -0.31 -18.49
CA LYS A 8 -7.65 0.41 -19.21
C LYS A 8 -7.37 1.74 -18.54
N SER A 9 -6.12 1.96 -18.12
CA SER A 9 -5.66 3.21 -17.56
C SER A 9 -5.40 4.27 -18.66
N TYR A 10 -5.00 5.47 -18.27
CA TYR A 10 -4.79 6.62 -19.16
C TYR A 10 -3.74 6.39 -20.27
N ASP A 11 -2.85 5.43 -20.09
CA ASP A 11 -1.76 5.04 -21.00
C ASP A 11 -1.97 3.65 -21.62
N ASP A 12 -3.23 3.20 -21.67
CA ASP A 12 -3.68 1.88 -22.12
C ASP A 12 -3.16 0.69 -21.29
N THR A 13 -2.49 0.93 -20.17
CA THR A 13 -2.08 -0.15 -19.26
C THR A 13 -3.31 -0.88 -18.71
N GLU A 14 -3.33 -2.20 -18.84
CA GLU A 14 -4.41 -3.05 -18.34
C GLU A 14 -4.23 -3.34 -16.84
N ILE A 15 -5.17 -2.86 -16.04
CA ILE A 15 -5.18 -2.95 -14.57
C ILE A 15 -6.18 -3.99 -14.14
N TYR A 16 -5.68 -5.06 -13.51
CA TYR A 16 -6.51 -6.12 -12.97
C TYR A 16 -7.24 -5.66 -11.70
N TYR A 17 -8.53 -5.98 -11.61
CA TYR A 17 -9.34 -5.71 -10.43
C TYR A 17 -10.21 -6.90 -10.02
N SER A 18 -10.62 -6.88 -8.76
CA SER A 18 -11.64 -7.74 -8.18
C SER A 18 -12.65 -6.86 -7.45
N PHE A 19 -13.91 -7.03 -7.76
CA PHE A 19 -15.02 -6.31 -7.15
C PHE A 19 -16.03 -7.26 -6.54
N GLN A 20 -16.20 -7.19 -5.24
CA GLN A 20 -17.31 -7.84 -4.55
C GLN A 20 -18.40 -6.82 -4.26
N ASN A 21 -19.50 -6.93 -5.01
CA ASN A 21 -20.65 -6.03 -4.84
C ASN A 21 -21.67 -6.65 -3.87
N ASN A 22 -21.76 -6.11 -2.68
CA ASN A 22 -22.75 -6.49 -1.66
C ASN A 22 -23.93 -5.48 -1.63
N LYS A 23 -24.05 -4.61 -2.64
CA LYS A 23 -25.07 -3.54 -2.68
C LYS A 23 -25.02 -2.62 -1.43
N SER A 24 -23.86 -2.56 -0.79
CA SER A 24 -23.64 -1.67 0.34
C SER A 24 -23.55 -0.21 -0.14
N PRO A 25 -24.11 0.76 0.59
CA PRO A 25 -23.94 2.17 0.27
C PRO A 25 -22.48 2.64 0.42
N LYS A 26 -21.66 1.88 1.14
CA LYS A 26 -20.24 2.16 1.35
C LYS A 26 -19.39 1.11 0.63
N THR A 27 -18.65 1.54 -0.38
CA THR A 27 -17.65 0.71 -1.06
C THR A 27 -16.27 1.00 -0.50
N LEU A 28 -15.59 -0.03 -0.03
CA LEU A 28 -14.21 0.02 0.44
C LEU A 28 -13.26 -0.28 -0.72
N VAL A 29 -12.22 0.50 -0.86
CA VAL A 29 -11.12 0.25 -1.81
C VAL A 29 -9.86 -0.07 -1.04
N PHE A 30 -9.20 -1.16 -1.36
CA PHE A 30 -7.98 -1.60 -0.72
C PHE A 30 -6.76 -1.30 -1.58
N SER A 31 -5.83 -0.50 -1.02
CA SER A 31 -4.55 -0.12 -1.62
C SER A 31 -3.41 -0.65 -0.76
N TYR A 32 -2.61 -1.54 -1.31
CA TYR A 32 -1.53 -2.21 -0.58
C TYR A 32 -0.18 -1.48 -0.68
N GLY A 33 0.85 -1.98 0.00
CA GLY A 33 2.21 -1.46 -0.05
C GLY A 33 2.96 -1.84 -1.33
N VAL A 34 4.10 -1.21 -1.59
CA VAL A 34 4.97 -1.59 -2.71
C VAL A 34 5.36 -3.07 -2.62
N THR A 35 5.48 -3.74 -3.78
CA THR A 35 5.82 -5.17 -3.90
C THR A 35 4.83 -6.15 -3.25
N CYS A 36 3.64 -5.69 -2.89
CA CYS A 36 2.58 -6.51 -2.34
C CYS A 36 1.55 -6.94 -3.42
N GLY A 37 0.41 -7.40 -3.00
CA GLY A 37 -0.73 -7.76 -3.84
C GLY A 37 -2.03 -7.75 -3.04
N MET A 38 -3.15 -8.09 -3.66
CA MET A 38 -4.46 -8.13 -3.00
C MET A 38 -4.46 -9.00 -1.74
N TYR A 39 -3.64 -10.07 -1.69
CA TYR A 39 -3.48 -10.96 -0.53
C TYR A 39 -3.01 -10.23 0.73
N HIS A 40 -2.41 -9.04 0.57
CA HIS A 40 -1.86 -8.27 1.69
C HIS A 40 -2.92 -7.77 2.66
N LEU A 41 -4.16 -7.60 2.19
CA LEU A 41 -5.31 -7.20 3.01
C LEU A 41 -6.35 -8.32 3.17
N LYS A 42 -5.93 -9.60 3.05
CA LYS A 42 -6.81 -10.79 3.08
C LYS A 42 -7.67 -10.91 4.34
N TYR A 43 -7.16 -10.51 5.50
CA TYR A 43 -7.91 -10.54 6.76
C TYR A 43 -8.98 -9.45 6.82
N GLN A 44 -8.69 -8.28 6.26
CA GLN A 44 -9.63 -7.17 6.12
C GLN A 44 -10.69 -7.53 5.08
N ASP A 45 -10.29 -8.09 3.94
CA ASP A 45 -11.22 -8.60 2.92
C ASP A 45 -12.19 -9.62 3.52
N ALA A 46 -11.66 -10.65 4.17
CA ALA A 46 -12.48 -11.71 4.77
C ALA A 46 -13.48 -11.19 5.82
N TYR A 47 -13.11 -10.13 6.55
CA TYR A 47 -13.95 -9.52 7.57
C TYR A 47 -15.03 -8.62 6.96
N PHE A 48 -14.62 -7.66 6.12
CA PHE A 48 -15.50 -6.60 5.63
C PHE A 48 -16.40 -7.03 4.48
N LYS A 49 -16.02 -8.02 3.67
CA LYS A 49 -16.84 -8.52 2.56
C LYS A 49 -18.22 -9.05 2.96
N LYS A 50 -18.48 -9.28 4.24
CA LYS A 50 -19.79 -9.69 4.73
C LYS A 50 -20.82 -8.57 4.66
N ASN A 51 -20.38 -7.32 4.85
CA ASN A 51 -21.27 -6.16 5.03
C ASN A 51 -20.95 -4.98 4.11
N HIS A 52 -19.84 -5.02 3.37
CA HIS A 52 -19.41 -3.92 2.50
C HIS A 52 -19.12 -4.44 1.09
N SER A 53 -19.35 -3.59 0.11
CA SER A 53 -18.76 -3.79 -1.22
C SER A 53 -17.28 -3.49 -1.16
N ILE A 54 -16.45 -4.33 -1.82
CA ILE A 54 -14.99 -4.21 -1.76
C ILE A 54 -14.42 -4.22 -3.18
N VAL A 55 -13.60 -3.22 -3.48
CA VAL A 55 -12.74 -3.17 -4.66
C VAL A 55 -11.31 -3.44 -4.23
N GLN A 56 -10.67 -4.36 -4.90
CA GLN A 56 -9.23 -4.59 -4.87
C GLN A 56 -8.68 -4.49 -6.28
N TYR A 57 -7.46 -4.03 -6.45
CA TYR A 57 -6.81 -3.95 -7.75
C TYR A 57 -5.32 -4.15 -7.60
N ASP A 58 -4.68 -4.67 -8.64
CA ASP A 58 -3.24 -4.77 -8.69
C ASP A 58 -2.67 -3.50 -9.33
N TYR A 59 -1.66 -2.89 -8.72
CA TYR A 59 -0.98 -1.74 -9.31
C TYR A 59 -0.33 -2.12 -10.64
N ARG A 60 -0.12 -1.14 -11.50
CA ARG A 60 0.65 -1.30 -12.73
C ARG A 60 1.98 -2.01 -12.47
N GLY A 61 2.28 -3.01 -13.27
CA GLY A 61 3.48 -3.84 -13.11
C GLY A 61 3.45 -4.84 -11.95
N HIS A 62 2.39 -4.84 -11.11
CA HIS A 62 2.26 -5.80 -10.02
C HIS A 62 1.31 -6.94 -10.38
N ASN A 63 1.67 -8.16 -9.98
CA ASN A 63 0.84 -9.36 -10.03
C ASN A 63 0.14 -9.58 -11.39
N ASN A 64 -1.19 -9.38 -11.47
CA ASN A 64 -1.99 -9.62 -12.68
C ASN A 64 -2.10 -8.39 -13.60
N SER A 65 -1.74 -7.20 -13.12
CA SER A 65 -1.73 -5.98 -13.93
C SER A 65 -0.53 -5.95 -14.87
N LYS A 66 -0.73 -5.35 -16.04
CA LYS A 66 0.34 -5.23 -17.04
C LYS A 66 1.37 -4.18 -16.62
N LEU A 67 2.60 -4.40 -17.09
CA LEU A 67 3.64 -3.40 -17.03
C LEU A 67 3.31 -2.28 -18.04
N PRO A 68 3.42 -0.99 -17.70
CA PRO A 68 3.23 0.08 -18.67
C PRO A 68 4.31 0.04 -19.75
N SER A 69 3.95 0.48 -20.96
CA SER A 69 4.90 0.54 -22.09
C SER A 69 6.07 1.49 -21.83
N ASN A 70 5.80 2.59 -21.09
CA ASN A 70 6.82 3.49 -20.61
C ASN A 70 7.00 3.29 -19.11
N LEU A 71 8.20 2.84 -18.69
CA LEU A 71 8.52 2.57 -17.29
C LEU A 71 8.51 3.82 -16.40
N GLU A 72 8.64 5.02 -16.95
CA GLU A 72 8.45 6.27 -16.20
C GLU A 72 7.02 6.41 -15.64
N ASN A 73 6.06 5.68 -16.21
CA ASN A 73 4.70 5.61 -15.70
C ASN A 73 4.55 4.70 -14.47
N LEU A 74 5.59 3.98 -14.06
CA LEU A 74 5.65 3.26 -12.77
C LEU A 74 5.79 4.27 -11.64
N SER A 75 4.66 4.89 -11.27
CA SER A 75 4.64 6.02 -10.35
C SER A 75 3.44 5.97 -9.40
N VAL A 76 3.53 6.68 -8.28
CA VAL A 76 2.42 6.88 -7.34
C VAL A 76 1.22 7.52 -8.04
N GLU A 77 1.49 8.49 -8.91
CA GLU A 77 0.45 9.16 -9.70
C GLU A 77 -0.18 8.20 -10.73
N GLY A 78 0.64 7.40 -11.42
CA GLY A 78 0.15 6.36 -12.33
C GLY A 78 -0.80 5.38 -11.63
N CYS A 79 -0.44 4.93 -10.41
CA CYS A 79 -1.32 4.07 -9.60
C CYS A 79 -2.64 4.76 -9.19
N ALA A 80 -2.62 6.08 -8.98
CA ALA A 80 -3.85 6.84 -8.70
C ALA A 80 -4.78 6.92 -9.93
N TYR A 81 -4.24 7.10 -11.14
CA TYR A 81 -5.02 7.01 -12.38
C TYR A 81 -5.53 5.59 -12.64
N ASP A 82 -4.77 4.56 -12.26
CA ASP A 82 -5.21 3.17 -12.33
C ASP A 82 -6.47 2.94 -11.50
N LEU A 83 -6.44 3.41 -10.25
CA LEU A 83 -7.61 3.36 -9.38
C LEU A 83 -8.79 4.09 -10.01
N LYS A 84 -8.57 5.28 -10.59
CA LYS A 84 -9.62 6.03 -11.30
C LYS A 84 -10.25 5.21 -12.44
N ALA A 85 -9.42 4.57 -13.27
CA ALA A 85 -9.88 3.74 -14.37
C ALA A 85 -10.72 2.55 -13.89
N VAL A 86 -10.31 1.90 -12.80
CA VAL A 86 -11.07 0.80 -12.17
C VAL A 86 -12.42 1.30 -11.65
N LEU A 87 -12.45 2.42 -10.91
CA LEU A 87 -13.69 2.96 -10.36
C LEU A 87 -14.66 3.43 -11.45
N ASP A 88 -14.15 4.05 -12.52
CA ASP A 88 -14.97 4.45 -13.67
C ASP A 88 -15.59 3.25 -14.37
N LYS A 89 -14.80 2.18 -14.61
CA LYS A 89 -15.29 0.94 -15.19
C LYS A 89 -16.40 0.29 -14.37
N LEU A 90 -16.33 0.41 -13.04
CA LEU A 90 -17.32 -0.11 -12.10
C LEU A 90 -18.49 0.86 -11.85
N GLY A 91 -18.45 2.07 -12.41
CA GLY A 91 -19.48 3.10 -12.19
C GLY A 91 -19.51 3.66 -10.77
N LEU A 92 -18.43 3.52 -10.01
CA LEU A 92 -18.33 3.94 -8.62
C LEU A 92 -17.89 5.41 -8.53
N LYS A 93 -18.71 6.24 -7.90
CA LYS A 93 -18.47 7.69 -7.80
C LYS A 93 -17.95 8.14 -6.44
N LYS A 94 -18.25 7.39 -5.38
CA LYS A 94 -17.81 7.71 -4.02
C LYS A 94 -17.36 6.45 -3.29
N VAL A 95 -16.18 6.52 -2.69
CA VAL A 95 -15.53 5.37 -2.04
C VAL A 95 -14.85 5.76 -0.72
N ILE A 96 -14.57 4.76 0.09
CA ILE A 96 -13.72 4.86 1.28
C ILE A 96 -12.41 4.15 0.94
N LEU A 97 -11.29 4.85 1.04
CA LEU A 97 -9.98 4.31 0.70
C LEU A 97 -9.30 3.75 1.96
N ILE A 98 -8.82 2.52 1.89
CA ILE A 98 -8.05 1.88 2.95
C ILE A 98 -6.67 1.57 2.38
N GLY A 99 -5.67 2.35 2.82
CA GLY A 99 -4.30 2.26 2.33
C GLY A 99 -3.35 1.68 3.36
N HIS A 100 -2.43 0.84 2.91
CA HIS A 100 -1.31 0.35 3.71
C HIS A 100 0.01 0.79 3.08
N SER A 101 0.95 1.32 3.88
CA SER A 101 2.30 1.71 3.43
C SER A 101 2.25 2.67 2.23
N MET A 102 2.87 2.35 1.09
CA MET A 102 2.78 3.13 -0.16
C MET A 102 1.32 3.34 -0.62
N GLY A 103 0.40 2.43 -0.30
CA GLY A 103 -1.02 2.57 -0.63
C GLY A 103 -1.65 3.84 -0.03
N VAL A 104 -1.10 4.37 1.06
CA VAL A 104 -1.51 5.68 1.60
C VAL A 104 -1.10 6.82 0.67
N ALA A 105 0.12 6.78 0.13
CA ALA A 105 0.59 7.77 -0.85
C ALA A 105 -0.25 7.74 -2.13
N VAL A 106 -0.58 6.53 -2.64
CA VAL A 106 -1.47 6.35 -3.80
C VAL A 106 -2.85 6.94 -3.52
N ASN A 107 -3.43 6.66 -2.35
CA ASN A 107 -4.74 7.18 -1.96
C ASN A 107 -4.74 8.71 -1.78
N LEU A 108 -3.65 9.28 -1.27
CA LEU A 108 -3.48 10.74 -1.17
C LEU A 108 -3.39 11.38 -2.55
N LYS A 109 -2.61 10.79 -3.46
CA LYS A 109 -2.51 11.28 -4.84
C LYS A 109 -3.86 11.14 -5.56
N PHE A 110 -4.59 10.05 -5.33
CA PHE A 110 -5.94 9.88 -5.86
C PHE A 110 -6.89 10.98 -5.35
N TYR A 111 -6.84 11.29 -4.05
CA TYR A 111 -7.63 12.40 -3.49
C TYR A 111 -7.25 13.76 -4.07
N GLU A 112 -5.96 14.02 -4.27
CA GLU A 112 -5.50 15.27 -4.89
C GLU A 112 -6.08 15.46 -6.30
N LEU A 113 -6.15 14.38 -7.09
CA LEU A 113 -6.64 14.39 -8.47
C LEU A 113 -8.17 14.33 -8.57
N PHE A 114 -8.83 13.60 -7.65
CA PHE A 114 -10.26 13.29 -7.71
C PHE A 114 -10.94 13.47 -6.33
N PRO A 115 -10.93 14.68 -5.76
CA PRO A 115 -11.37 14.91 -4.37
C PRO A 115 -12.83 14.52 -4.11
N ASP A 116 -13.71 14.71 -5.07
CA ASP A 116 -15.14 14.42 -4.94
C ASP A 116 -15.48 12.93 -4.84
N MET A 117 -14.51 12.05 -5.15
CA MET A 117 -14.68 10.61 -5.10
C MET A 117 -14.37 10.00 -3.73
N VAL A 118 -13.77 10.74 -2.79
CA VAL A 118 -13.33 10.23 -1.50
C VAL A 118 -14.23 10.71 -0.37
N CYS A 119 -14.81 9.77 0.38
CA CYS A 119 -15.67 10.07 1.54
C CYS A 119 -14.93 9.99 2.87
N ALA A 120 -13.98 9.09 2.99
CA ALA A 120 -13.18 8.85 4.17
C ALA A 120 -11.93 8.04 3.80
N GLN A 121 -10.92 8.05 4.66
CA GLN A 121 -9.72 7.22 4.47
C GLN A 121 -9.28 6.51 5.75
N VAL A 122 -8.64 5.36 5.58
CA VAL A 122 -7.87 4.67 6.62
C VAL A 122 -6.42 4.60 6.17
N PHE A 123 -5.52 5.18 6.95
CA PHE A 123 -4.06 5.11 6.74
C PHE A 123 -3.49 4.06 7.70
N MET A 124 -3.01 2.95 7.18
CA MET A 124 -2.37 1.90 7.98
C MET A 124 -0.87 1.89 7.73
N CYS A 125 -0.07 2.18 8.74
CA CYS A 125 1.38 2.18 8.66
C CYS A 125 1.88 2.89 7.39
N GLY A 126 1.32 4.08 7.10
CA GLY A 126 1.45 4.76 5.82
C GLY A 126 2.62 5.71 5.75
N GLY A 127 3.28 5.76 4.58
CA GLY A 127 4.27 6.77 4.25
C GLY A 127 3.67 7.88 3.38
N ILE A 128 3.86 9.13 3.76
CA ILE A 128 3.41 10.31 3.00
C ILE A 128 4.55 11.14 2.43
N THR A 129 5.78 10.75 2.70
CA THR A 129 7.02 11.39 2.22
C THR A 129 7.99 10.33 1.72
N ASN A 130 9.19 10.75 1.31
CA ASN A 130 10.26 9.82 0.92
C ASN A 130 10.45 8.72 1.99
N PRO A 131 10.21 7.44 1.65
CA PRO A 131 10.33 6.35 2.62
C PRO A 131 11.76 6.18 3.17
N PHE A 132 12.78 6.51 2.37
CA PHE A 132 14.18 6.37 2.78
C PHE A 132 14.65 7.41 3.79
N ASP A 133 13.88 8.50 3.98
CA ASP A 133 14.18 9.52 4.99
C ASP A 133 13.59 9.18 6.38
N ILE A 134 12.68 8.21 6.42
CA ILE A 134 11.94 7.89 7.66
C ILE A 134 12.24 6.50 8.21
N MET A 135 12.54 5.51 7.33
CA MET A 135 12.69 4.13 7.77
C MET A 135 13.99 3.90 8.57
N PHE A 136 13.88 3.05 9.59
CA PHE A 136 14.99 2.64 10.49
C PHE A 136 15.66 3.79 11.24
N TYR A 137 15.12 5.00 11.23
CA TYR A 137 15.74 6.18 11.86
C TYR A 137 17.18 6.47 11.37
N THR A 138 17.49 6.14 10.13
CA THR A 138 18.85 6.27 9.56
C THR A 138 18.81 6.61 8.07
N ASP A 139 19.78 7.40 7.60
CA ASP A 139 19.96 7.71 6.18
C ASP A 139 20.63 6.57 5.38
N THR A 140 21.04 5.50 6.05
CA THR A 140 21.73 4.37 5.42
C THR A 140 20.89 3.70 4.34
N THR A 141 19.57 3.65 4.53
CA THR A 141 18.63 3.08 3.55
C THR A 141 18.67 3.78 2.20
N LYS A 142 18.84 5.09 2.21
CA LYS A 142 18.97 5.92 1.01
C LYS A 142 20.25 5.55 0.24
N VAL A 143 21.37 5.42 0.96
CA VAL A 143 22.65 5.02 0.36
C VAL A 143 22.54 3.61 -0.23
N ILE A 144 21.96 2.67 0.51
CA ILE A 144 21.77 1.29 0.03
C ILE A 144 20.90 1.28 -1.25
N PHE A 145 19.81 2.05 -1.28
CA PHE A 145 18.95 2.14 -2.45
C PHE A 145 19.70 2.67 -3.67
N GLU A 146 20.47 3.76 -3.52
CA GLU A 146 21.27 4.32 -4.62
C GLU A 146 22.33 3.33 -5.12
N LEU A 147 22.99 2.59 -4.21
CA LEU A 147 23.97 1.56 -4.60
C LEU A 147 23.30 0.41 -5.37
N LEU A 148 22.12 -0.05 -4.94
CA LEU A 148 21.36 -1.08 -5.65
C LEU A 148 20.94 -0.61 -7.05
N LYS A 149 20.46 0.62 -7.16
CA LYS A 149 20.11 1.25 -8.43
C LYS A 149 21.32 1.36 -9.36
N MET A 150 22.45 1.82 -8.87
CA MET A 150 23.68 1.91 -9.65
C MET A 150 24.16 0.51 -10.12
N ALA A 151 24.07 -0.50 -9.25
CA ALA A 151 24.42 -1.88 -9.63
C ALA A 151 23.49 -2.40 -10.72
N TYR A 152 22.17 -2.15 -10.59
CA TYR A 152 21.20 -2.54 -11.61
C TYR A 152 21.49 -1.85 -12.95
N LEU A 153 21.72 -0.55 -12.97
CA LEU A 153 22.02 0.20 -14.20
C LEU A 153 23.29 -0.31 -14.90
N LYS A 154 24.28 -0.76 -14.13
CA LYS A 154 25.56 -1.26 -14.69
C LYS A 154 25.46 -2.71 -15.10
N TRP A 155 24.72 -3.55 -14.39
CA TRP A 155 24.63 -5.01 -14.59
C TRP A 155 23.17 -5.49 -14.43
N PRO A 156 22.25 -5.12 -15.32
CA PRO A 156 20.82 -5.41 -15.14
C PRO A 156 20.52 -6.92 -15.09
N GLY A 157 21.13 -7.71 -15.97
CA GLY A 157 20.89 -9.15 -16.02
C GLY A 157 21.38 -9.89 -14.78
N GLU A 158 22.58 -9.55 -14.31
CA GLU A 158 23.19 -10.13 -13.10
C GLU A 158 22.40 -9.72 -11.85
N SER A 159 22.01 -8.46 -11.76
CA SER A 159 21.23 -7.94 -10.65
C SER A 159 19.87 -8.64 -10.55
N GLU A 160 19.17 -8.81 -11.66
CA GLU A 160 17.91 -9.55 -11.73
C GLU A 160 18.09 -11.03 -11.37
N LYS A 161 19.18 -11.65 -11.84
CA LYS A 161 19.51 -13.03 -11.48
C LYS A 161 19.79 -13.19 -10.00
N ILE A 162 20.56 -12.28 -9.40
CA ILE A 162 20.81 -12.27 -7.96
C ILE A 162 19.49 -12.09 -7.20
N TRP A 163 18.67 -11.13 -7.58
CA TRP A 163 17.38 -10.84 -6.95
C TRP A 163 16.48 -12.08 -6.90
N LYS A 164 16.28 -12.74 -8.03
CA LYS A 164 15.44 -13.95 -8.14
C LYS A 164 15.97 -15.13 -7.35
N ASN A 165 17.30 -15.22 -7.19
CA ASN A 165 17.96 -16.35 -6.52
C ASN A 165 18.32 -16.08 -5.05
N VAL A 166 17.94 -14.95 -4.45
CA VAL A 166 18.10 -14.75 -3.01
C VAL A 166 17.41 -15.89 -2.26
N PRO A 167 18.11 -16.62 -1.35
CA PRO A 167 17.49 -17.72 -0.63
C PRO A 167 16.25 -17.27 0.14
N THR A 168 15.14 -18.01 0.01
CA THR A 168 13.88 -17.68 0.70
C THR A 168 14.06 -17.60 2.21
N SER A 169 14.95 -18.43 2.80
CA SER A 169 15.29 -18.39 4.22
C SER A 169 15.91 -17.06 4.63
N LEU A 170 16.79 -16.51 3.80
CA LEU A 170 17.44 -15.21 4.06
C LEU A 170 16.43 -14.07 3.94
N SER A 171 15.63 -14.07 2.88
CA SER A 171 14.54 -13.10 2.70
C SER A 171 13.53 -13.17 3.84
N HIS A 172 13.14 -14.38 4.26
CA HIS A 172 12.24 -14.60 5.40
C HIS A 172 12.84 -14.06 6.71
N ALA A 173 14.15 -14.32 6.98
CA ALA A 173 14.80 -13.82 8.18
C ALA A 173 14.83 -12.28 8.21
N PHE A 174 15.18 -11.66 7.09
CA PHE A 174 15.20 -10.20 6.96
C PHE A 174 13.81 -9.58 7.13
N ILE A 175 12.81 -10.04 6.38
CA ILE A 175 11.45 -9.55 6.44
C ILE A 175 10.82 -9.76 7.83
N SER A 176 11.10 -10.91 8.47
CA SER A 176 10.66 -11.16 9.85
C SER A 176 11.28 -10.20 10.85
N LEU A 177 12.51 -9.73 10.58
CA LEU A 177 13.20 -8.81 11.47
C LEU A 177 12.69 -7.38 11.35
N VAL A 178 12.44 -6.93 10.12
CA VAL A 178 12.19 -5.50 9.85
C VAL A 178 10.73 -5.16 9.65
N GLY A 179 9.93 -6.08 9.15
CA GLY A 179 8.54 -5.82 8.73
C GLY A 179 7.47 -6.42 9.63
N HIS A 180 7.79 -7.41 10.46
CA HIS A 180 6.81 -8.18 11.22
C HIS A 180 7.14 -8.27 12.72
N ASN A 181 6.11 -8.37 13.55
CA ASN A 181 6.31 -8.82 14.92
C ASN A 181 6.40 -10.36 14.95
N ARG A 182 7.61 -10.88 15.23
CA ARG A 182 7.89 -12.34 15.22
C ARG A 182 7.05 -13.16 16.19
N MET A 183 6.52 -12.54 17.24
CA MET A 183 5.69 -13.23 18.24
C MET A 183 4.22 -13.30 17.81
N LEU A 184 3.78 -12.42 16.93
CA LEU A 184 2.37 -12.28 16.53
C LEU A 184 2.13 -12.78 15.10
N ALA A 185 3.05 -12.50 14.18
CA ALA A 185 2.90 -12.87 12.79
C ALA A 185 3.01 -14.37 12.54
N GLN A 186 2.10 -14.93 11.74
CA GLN A 186 2.16 -16.33 11.37
C GLN A 186 3.24 -16.57 10.30
N LYS A 187 4.08 -17.58 10.50
CA LYS A 187 5.17 -17.92 9.55
C LYS A 187 4.68 -18.07 8.11
N LYS A 188 3.50 -18.67 7.91
CA LYS A 188 2.90 -18.82 6.58
C LYS A 188 2.64 -17.49 5.87
N ASP A 189 2.27 -16.45 6.63
CA ASP A 189 1.97 -15.12 6.08
C ASP A 189 3.25 -14.42 5.65
N ILE A 190 4.31 -14.53 6.46
CA ILE A 190 5.62 -14.00 6.11
C ILE A 190 6.15 -14.67 4.83
N LEU A 191 5.97 -15.98 4.67
CA LEU A 191 6.37 -16.70 3.45
C LEU A 191 5.60 -16.20 2.21
N ILE A 192 4.28 -16.03 2.32
CA ILE A 192 3.47 -15.46 1.22
C ILE A 192 3.99 -14.07 0.83
N TYR A 193 4.34 -13.24 1.81
CA TYR A 193 4.87 -11.91 1.56
C TYR A 193 6.24 -11.96 0.86
N VAL A 194 7.15 -12.82 1.34
CA VAL A 194 8.48 -13.02 0.73
C VAL A 194 8.37 -13.49 -0.73
N GLU A 195 7.49 -14.47 -0.99
CA GLU A 195 7.24 -14.96 -2.35
C GLU A 195 6.66 -13.86 -3.24
N GLY A 196 5.70 -13.09 -2.72
CA GLY A 196 5.13 -11.95 -3.42
C GLY A 196 6.19 -10.95 -3.87
N ILE A 197 7.10 -10.56 -2.98
CA ILE A 197 8.20 -9.64 -3.30
C ILE A 197 9.09 -10.21 -4.42
N LYS A 198 9.48 -11.48 -4.31
CA LYS A 198 10.39 -12.15 -5.27
C LYS A 198 9.77 -12.32 -6.67
N ASN A 199 8.46 -12.35 -6.78
CA ASN A 199 7.77 -12.47 -8.06
C ASN A 199 7.80 -11.18 -8.89
N HIS A 200 8.15 -10.05 -8.28
CA HIS A 200 8.25 -8.78 -9.00
C HIS A 200 9.65 -8.60 -9.61
N PRO A 201 9.76 -8.11 -10.86
CA PRO A 201 11.03 -7.73 -11.46
C PRO A 201 11.72 -6.65 -10.63
N LEU A 202 13.04 -6.78 -10.43
CA LEU A 202 13.82 -5.77 -9.69
C LEU A 202 13.72 -4.39 -10.35
N GLU A 203 13.70 -4.33 -11.68
CA GLU A 203 13.52 -3.09 -12.45
C GLU A 203 12.24 -2.35 -12.04
N MET A 204 11.12 -3.05 -12.01
CA MET A 204 9.82 -2.47 -11.61
C MET A 204 9.89 -1.91 -10.19
N ILE A 205 10.49 -2.66 -9.26
CA ILE A 205 10.64 -2.24 -7.86
C ILE A 205 11.47 -0.97 -7.76
N LEU A 206 12.60 -0.91 -8.49
CA LEU A 206 13.50 0.25 -8.47
C LEU A 206 12.83 1.50 -9.05
N HIS A 207 12.12 1.39 -10.17
CA HIS A 207 11.36 2.49 -10.75
C HIS A 207 10.27 3.01 -9.80
N MET A 208 9.46 2.11 -9.24
CA MET A 208 8.38 2.49 -8.30
C MET A 208 8.93 3.15 -7.04
N LEU A 209 9.99 2.62 -6.44
CA LEU A 209 10.63 3.20 -5.25
C LEU A 209 11.32 4.54 -5.56
N GLN A 210 11.92 4.67 -6.75
CA GLN A 210 12.52 5.93 -7.20
C GLN A 210 11.48 7.03 -7.36
N ASP A 211 10.29 6.73 -7.89
CA ASP A 211 9.21 7.69 -7.98
C ASP A 211 8.64 7.99 -6.58
N TYR A 212 8.35 6.94 -5.80
CA TYR A 212 7.83 7.12 -4.43
C TYR A 212 8.78 7.93 -3.54
N SER A 213 10.10 7.85 -3.76
CA SER A 213 11.07 8.66 -3.01
C SER A 213 10.95 10.17 -3.28
N LYS A 214 10.29 10.58 -4.34
CA LYS A 214 10.03 11.99 -4.68
C LYS A 214 8.66 12.48 -4.17
N PHE A 215 7.82 11.55 -3.71
CA PHE A 215 6.47 11.90 -3.25
C PHE A 215 6.51 12.67 -1.93
N ASN A 216 5.72 13.75 -1.86
CA ASN A 216 5.45 14.49 -0.64
C ASN A 216 3.95 14.83 -0.56
N GLY A 217 3.24 14.17 0.34
CA GLY A 217 1.81 14.32 0.56
C GLY A 217 1.44 15.26 1.71
N GLU A 218 2.37 16.01 2.30
CA GLU A 218 2.08 16.88 3.46
C GLU A 218 1.03 17.94 3.15
N GLU A 219 1.17 18.61 2.00
CA GLU A 219 0.20 19.64 1.59
C GLU A 219 -1.15 19.05 1.22
N ILE A 220 -1.18 17.80 0.73
CA ILE A 220 -2.43 17.07 0.48
C ILE A 220 -3.11 16.75 1.82
N CYS A 221 -2.36 16.26 2.80
CA CYS A 221 -2.87 15.96 4.14
C CYS A 221 -3.53 17.17 4.82
N LYS A 222 -2.95 18.36 4.68
CA LYS A 222 -3.49 19.62 5.25
C LYS A 222 -4.84 20.00 4.63
N LYS A 223 -5.12 19.57 3.41
CA LYS A 223 -6.36 19.88 2.67
C LYS A 223 -7.50 18.90 2.93
N ILE A 224 -7.24 17.81 3.66
CA ILE A 224 -8.27 16.81 3.96
C ILE A 224 -9.33 17.37 4.90
N THR A 225 -10.59 17.28 4.48
CA THR A 225 -11.76 17.76 5.24
C THR A 225 -12.71 16.65 5.67
N TYR A 226 -12.56 15.44 5.14
CA TYR A 226 -13.34 14.25 5.51
C TYR A 226 -12.66 13.47 6.64
N PRO A 227 -13.39 12.55 7.32
CA PRO A 227 -12.85 11.74 8.41
C PRO A 227 -11.72 10.82 7.95
N VAL A 228 -10.65 10.73 8.76
CA VAL A 228 -9.52 9.83 8.54
C VAL A 228 -9.23 9.04 9.81
N LEU A 229 -9.03 7.73 9.67
CA LEU A 229 -8.44 6.90 10.72
C LEU A 229 -6.97 6.63 10.38
N ILE A 230 -6.07 7.00 11.27
CA ILE A 230 -4.64 6.71 11.16
C ILE A 230 -4.29 5.58 12.11
N ILE A 231 -3.68 4.52 11.60
CA ILE A 231 -3.22 3.37 12.37
C ILE A 231 -1.70 3.27 12.21
N GLY A 232 -0.97 3.24 13.32
CA GLY A 232 0.48 3.02 13.35
C GLY A 232 0.86 1.85 14.24
N GLY A 233 1.86 1.08 13.86
CA GLY A 233 2.44 0.03 14.70
C GLY A 233 3.44 0.61 15.70
N GLN A 234 3.39 0.16 16.96
CA GLN A 234 4.33 0.63 18.00
C GLN A 234 5.79 0.32 17.67
N TYR A 235 6.02 -0.80 16.99
CA TYR A 235 7.36 -1.28 16.62
C TYR A 235 7.62 -1.22 15.11
N ASP A 236 6.85 -0.38 14.39
CA ASP A 236 7.06 -0.15 12.97
C ASP A 236 8.37 0.61 12.74
N LEU A 237 9.33 -0.06 12.09
CA LEU A 237 10.63 0.51 11.73
C LEU A 237 10.63 1.09 10.30
N ILE A 238 9.60 0.81 9.51
CA ILE A 238 9.48 1.29 8.13
C ILE A 238 8.78 2.64 8.10
N THR A 239 7.63 2.76 8.81
CA THR A 239 6.93 4.04 9.01
C THR A 239 6.80 4.31 10.50
N PRO A 240 7.87 4.81 11.15
CA PRO A 240 7.96 4.92 12.59
C PRO A 240 6.90 5.83 13.20
N LEU A 241 6.55 5.61 14.47
CA LEU A 241 5.51 6.37 15.17
C LEU A 241 5.71 7.89 15.09
N LYS A 242 6.96 8.37 15.08
CA LYS A 242 7.23 9.81 14.89
C LYS A 242 6.60 10.34 13.60
N HIS A 243 6.69 9.58 12.50
CA HIS A 243 6.08 9.91 11.22
C HIS A 243 4.54 9.81 11.28
N ILE A 244 4.01 8.77 11.91
CA ILE A 244 2.57 8.58 12.10
C ILE A 244 1.97 9.74 12.93
N HIS A 245 2.62 10.15 14.01
CA HIS A 245 2.19 11.33 14.78
C HIS A 245 2.28 12.63 13.98
N HIS A 246 3.27 12.74 13.08
CA HIS A 246 3.38 13.89 12.18
C HIS A 246 2.19 13.95 11.22
N ILE A 247 1.81 12.83 10.60
CA ILE A 247 0.61 12.74 9.75
C ILE A 247 -0.65 13.17 10.52
N HIS A 248 -0.81 12.66 11.74
CA HIS A 248 -1.95 13.01 12.58
C HIS A 248 -2.03 14.52 12.90
N LYS A 249 -0.89 15.18 13.07
CA LYS A 249 -0.86 16.65 13.26
C LYS A 249 -1.27 17.42 11.99
N LEU A 250 -0.97 16.88 10.80
CA LEU A 250 -1.33 17.51 9.53
C LEU A 250 -2.82 17.34 9.21
N VAL A 251 -3.37 16.14 9.41
CA VAL A 251 -4.78 15.81 9.10
C VAL A 251 -5.66 16.14 10.29
N LYS A 252 -6.30 17.32 10.28
CA LYS A 252 -7.09 17.82 11.41
C LYS A 252 -8.34 17.01 11.73
N THR A 253 -8.87 16.27 10.76
CA THR A 253 -10.07 15.43 10.88
C THR A 253 -9.72 13.99 11.26
N SER A 254 -8.47 13.71 11.65
CA SER A 254 -8.04 12.33 11.89
C SER A 254 -8.21 11.88 13.32
N GLU A 255 -8.52 10.58 13.47
CA GLU A 255 -8.37 9.82 14.70
C GLU A 255 -7.07 8.99 14.59
N LEU A 256 -6.30 8.96 15.68
CA LEU A 256 -5.07 8.15 15.74
C LEU A 256 -5.30 6.90 16.59
N PHE A 257 -4.89 5.76 16.08
CA PHE A 257 -4.79 4.50 16.82
C PHE A 257 -3.38 3.93 16.69
N VAL A 258 -2.66 3.86 17.80
CA VAL A 258 -1.36 3.18 17.88
C VAL A 258 -1.60 1.74 18.31
N MET A 259 -1.28 0.80 17.42
CA MET A 259 -1.40 -0.63 17.68
C MET A 259 -0.28 -1.08 18.64
N PRO A 260 -0.59 -1.47 19.88
CA PRO A 260 0.42 -1.99 20.82
C PRO A 260 1.10 -3.23 20.22
N GLN A 261 2.43 -3.29 20.31
CA GLN A 261 3.25 -4.37 19.72
C GLN A 261 3.11 -4.55 18.20
N GLY A 262 2.35 -3.69 17.51
CA GLY A 262 2.19 -3.76 16.05
C GLY A 262 3.50 -3.42 15.32
N SER A 263 3.78 -4.15 14.26
CA SER A 263 4.85 -3.89 13.30
C SER A 263 4.36 -3.08 12.11
N HIS A 264 5.16 -3.03 11.02
CA HIS A 264 4.73 -2.43 9.76
C HIS A 264 3.50 -3.11 9.14
N VAL A 265 3.32 -4.39 9.38
CA VAL A 265 2.14 -5.15 8.93
C VAL A 265 1.16 -5.44 10.07
N SER A 266 0.84 -4.42 10.87
CA SER A 266 -0.06 -4.53 12.02
C SER A 266 -1.40 -5.22 11.69
N GLN A 267 -1.88 -5.12 10.43
CA GLN A 267 -3.07 -5.80 9.93
C GLN A 267 -2.92 -7.33 9.84
N TRP A 268 -1.69 -7.85 9.92
CA TRP A 268 -1.38 -9.29 10.00
C TRP A 268 -0.98 -9.71 11.40
N ASP A 269 -0.34 -8.81 12.16
CA ASP A 269 0.05 -9.10 13.55
C ASP A 269 -1.18 -9.35 14.44
N MET A 270 -2.20 -8.49 14.34
CA MET A 270 -3.43 -8.58 15.13
C MET A 270 -4.65 -8.18 14.28
N PRO A 271 -5.05 -9.01 13.31
CA PRO A 271 -6.09 -8.68 12.34
C PRO A 271 -7.44 -8.36 12.97
N GLU A 272 -7.83 -9.05 14.05
CA GLU A 272 -9.09 -8.82 14.73
C GLU A 272 -9.16 -7.42 15.34
N VAL A 273 -8.09 -6.97 16.00
CA VAL A 273 -8.03 -5.63 16.62
C VAL A 273 -8.10 -4.54 15.56
N ILE A 274 -7.34 -4.70 14.47
CA ILE A 274 -7.35 -3.77 13.35
C ILE A 274 -8.74 -3.72 12.70
N ASN A 275 -9.36 -4.88 12.45
CA ASN A 275 -10.70 -4.96 11.85
C ASN A 275 -11.75 -4.26 12.73
N LEU A 276 -11.77 -4.53 14.04
CA LEU A 276 -12.69 -3.91 14.97
C LEU A 276 -12.46 -2.38 15.04
N ARG A 277 -11.21 -1.92 14.97
CA ARG A 277 -10.92 -0.47 14.98
C ARG A 277 -11.42 0.21 13.70
N ILE A 278 -11.20 -0.40 12.55
CA ILE A 278 -11.72 0.09 11.27
C ILE A 278 -13.25 0.03 11.27
N GLU A 279 -13.87 -1.05 11.75
CA GLU A 279 -15.32 -1.17 11.82
C GLU A 279 -15.95 -0.07 12.69
N LYS A 280 -15.35 0.22 13.86
CA LYS A 280 -15.80 1.33 14.74
C LYS A 280 -15.77 2.67 13.99
N PHE A 281 -14.70 2.93 13.23
CA PHE A 281 -14.58 4.13 12.43
C PHE A 281 -15.66 4.18 11.32
N LEU A 282 -15.85 3.08 10.58
CA LEU A 282 -16.85 3.01 9.51
C LEU A 282 -18.29 3.17 10.01
N LYS A 283 -18.59 2.76 11.25
CA LYS A 283 -19.91 2.96 11.89
C LYS A 283 -20.19 4.40 12.28
N ALA A 284 -19.14 5.23 12.44
CA ALA A 284 -19.27 6.64 12.79
C ALA A 284 -19.41 7.57 11.57
N LEU A 285 -19.21 7.04 10.35
CA LEU A 285 -19.44 7.74 9.08
C LEU A 285 -20.91 7.72 8.69
#